data_2ae6ccdf722c74fd076122feabecbbc4
#
_entry.id   2ae6ccdf722c74fd076122feabecbbc4
#
_cell.length_a   1.000
_cell.length_b   1.000
_cell.length_c   1.000
_cell.angle_alpha   90.00
_cell.angle_beta   90.00
_cell.angle_gamma   90.00
#
_symmetry.space_group_name_H-M   'P 1'
#
loop_
_entity.id
_entity.type
_entity.pdbx_description
1 polymer ?
#
loop_
_entity_poly.entity_id
_entity_poly.type
_entity_poly.pdbx_seq_one_letter_code
_entity_poly.pdbx_strand_id
1 'polypeptide(L)'
;MTSSPHKLAVEELTVAFGHGRRARTVLRGVSTGVRTGQTLGLVGESGSGKSTIAKAIVGTHRARAGRILLDGEDLTGLGRREFAAVRRRVQLVSQDPYASLNPRMTIGEAIAEAVDPLRADARKHAATVERWLGTVALDGSAADRYPHEFSGGQRQRIAVARALAVEPEVLIADEITSALDASVQAEVLNLLEELRRSLSLTMIFISHDLAVVRHVSDEVAVLCQGELVEQGPVRDVYHAPQHPYTRRLLASVPTFEEKEEAA
;
A
#
# COMPACT_ATOMS: atom_id res chain seq x y z
N MET A 1 13.67 -25.31 -8.54
CA MET A 1 12.68 -24.31 -8.16
C MET A 1 13.30 -22.95 -8.49
N THR A 2 12.91 -22.34 -9.59
CA THR A 2 13.38 -20.99 -9.96
C THR A 2 12.80 -20.01 -8.97
N SER A 3 13.65 -19.42 -8.14
CA SER A 3 13.28 -18.31 -7.23
C SER A 3 12.59 -17.22 -8.08
N SER A 4 11.35 -16.88 -7.74
CA SER A 4 10.69 -15.73 -8.36
C SER A 4 11.53 -14.48 -8.08
N PRO A 5 11.83 -13.63 -9.07
CA PRO A 5 12.58 -12.40 -8.82
C PRO A 5 11.80 -11.38 -7.97
N HIS A 6 10.51 -11.65 -7.72
CA HIS A 6 9.62 -10.77 -6.97
C HIS A 6 9.32 -11.30 -5.57
N LYS A 7 9.33 -10.41 -4.59
CA LYS A 7 8.86 -10.68 -3.22
C LYS A 7 7.36 -10.94 -3.21
N LEU A 8 6.61 -10.10 -3.91
CA LEU A 8 5.17 -10.24 -4.12
C LEU A 8 4.88 -10.08 -5.61
N ALA A 9 4.11 -11.00 -6.18
CA ALA A 9 3.67 -10.94 -7.57
C ALA A 9 2.19 -11.28 -7.72
N VAL A 10 1.56 -10.74 -8.73
CA VAL A 10 0.29 -11.19 -9.26
C VAL A 10 0.51 -11.64 -10.70
N GLU A 11 -0.09 -12.76 -11.09
CA GLU A 11 0.04 -13.36 -12.42
C GLU A 11 -1.34 -13.62 -13.00
N GLU A 12 -1.63 -12.99 -14.16
CA GLU A 12 -2.90 -13.11 -14.88
C GLU A 12 -4.13 -12.88 -13.97
N LEU A 13 -4.00 -11.98 -12.99
CA LEU A 13 -5.01 -11.75 -11.96
C LEU A 13 -6.28 -11.18 -12.58
N THR A 14 -7.37 -11.93 -12.44
CA THR A 14 -8.71 -11.50 -12.84
C THR A 14 -9.62 -11.43 -11.63
N VAL A 15 -10.27 -10.27 -11.44
CA VAL A 15 -11.24 -10.04 -10.36
C VAL A 15 -12.54 -9.54 -10.96
N ALA A 16 -13.65 -10.15 -10.55
CA ALA A 16 -14.99 -9.76 -10.97
C ALA A 16 -15.96 -9.72 -9.78
N PHE A 17 -16.88 -8.77 -9.80
CA PHE A 17 -17.94 -8.60 -8.80
C PHE A 17 -19.29 -8.98 -9.37
N GLY A 18 -20.16 -9.53 -8.53
CA GLY A 18 -21.48 -10.06 -8.94
C GLY A 18 -21.43 -11.49 -9.45
N HIS A 19 -22.58 -12.02 -9.87
CA HIS A 19 -22.75 -13.41 -10.28
C HIS A 19 -23.42 -13.53 -11.66
N GLY A 20 -23.08 -14.59 -12.38
CA GLY A 20 -23.71 -14.94 -13.67
C GLY A 20 -23.53 -13.83 -14.72
N ARG A 21 -24.57 -13.53 -15.50
CA ARG A 21 -24.53 -12.52 -16.58
C ARG A 21 -24.36 -11.07 -16.11
N ARG A 22 -24.54 -10.80 -14.82
CA ARG A 22 -24.33 -9.47 -14.21
C ARG A 22 -22.94 -9.29 -13.59
N ALA A 23 -22.06 -10.27 -13.74
CA ALA A 23 -20.68 -10.14 -13.25
C ALA A 23 -19.95 -9.04 -14.03
N ARG A 24 -19.40 -8.06 -13.28
CA ARG A 24 -18.56 -7.00 -13.83
C ARG A 24 -17.10 -7.34 -13.52
N THR A 25 -16.32 -7.60 -14.56
CA THR A 25 -14.87 -7.77 -14.44
C THR A 25 -14.21 -6.41 -14.22
N VAL A 26 -13.42 -6.30 -13.16
CA VAL A 26 -12.68 -5.09 -12.80
C VAL A 26 -11.19 -5.24 -13.13
N LEU A 27 -10.61 -6.42 -12.92
CA LEU A 27 -9.24 -6.73 -13.35
C LEU A 27 -9.26 -7.82 -14.40
N ARG A 28 -8.44 -7.69 -15.43
CA ARG A 28 -8.43 -8.53 -16.63
C ARG A 28 -7.04 -9.04 -16.94
N GLY A 29 -6.62 -10.12 -16.27
CA GLY A 29 -5.33 -10.75 -16.53
C GLY A 29 -4.14 -9.87 -16.18
N VAL A 30 -4.18 -9.16 -15.04
CA VAL A 30 -3.10 -8.27 -14.61
C VAL A 30 -1.93 -9.10 -14.09
N SER A 31 -0.73 -8.83 -14.63
CA SER A 31 0.53 -9.43 -14.17
C SER A 31 1.51 -8.33 -13.79
N THR A 32 1.89 -8.26 -12.50
CA THR A 32 2.86 -7.29 -11.96
C THR A 32 3.48 -7.85 -10.68
N GLY A 33 4.56 -7.23 -10.20
CA GLY A 33 5.19 -7.64 -8.95
C GLY A 33 6.23 -6.66 -8.46
N VAL A 34 6.58 -6.77 -7.19
CA VAL A 34 7.58 -5.95 -6.51
C VAL A 34 8.72 -6.81 -6.00
N ARG A 35 9.96 -6.37 -6.19
CA ARG A 35 11.16 -7.04 -5.67
C ARG A 35 11.38 -6.71 -4.21
N THR A 36 12.13 -7.59 -3.51
CA THR A 36 12.48 -7.37 -2.10
C THR A 36 13.15 -6.01 -1.89
N GLY A 37 12.68 -5.25 -0.90
CA GLY A 37 13.22 -3.94 -0.52
C GLY A 37 12.94 -2.81 -1.51
N GLN A 38 12.18 -3.07 -2.59
CA GLN A 38 11.78 -2.05 -3.57
C GLN A 38 10.36 -1.56 -3.33
N THR A 39 10.06 -0.41 -3.93
CA THR A 39 8.71 0.14 -4.03
C THR A 39 8.19 0.06 -5.45
N LEU A 40 7.05 -0.59 -5.65
CA LEU A 40 6.27 -0.54 -6.88
C LEU A 40 5.19 0.54 -6.75
N GLY A 41 5.25 1.59 -7.55
CA GLY A 41 4.18 2.54 -7.72
C GLY A 41 3.09 1.99 -8.62
N LEU A 42 1.84 1.97 -8.17
CA LEU A 42 0.70 1.57 -8.97
C LEU A 42 -0.17 2.78 -9.28
N VAL A 43 -0.21 3.19 -10.54
CA VAL A 43 -0.86 4.42 -11.00
C VAL A 43 -1.97 4.15 -12.01
N GLY A 44 -2.83 5.14 -12.23
CA GLY A 44 -3.94 5.12 -13.18
C GLY A 44 -5.12 5.94 -12.68
N GLU A 45 -6.10 6.20 -13.53
CA GLU A 45 -7.30 6.95 -13.18
C GLU A 45 -8.11 6.31 -12.05
N SER A 46 -9.01 7.10 -11.44
CA SER A 46 -9.97 6.57 -10.46
C SER A 46 -10.83 5.47 -11.10
N GLY A 47 -11.01 4.37 -10.39
CA GLY A 47 -11.75 3.22 -10.91
C GLY A 47 -10.99 2.31 -11.88
N SER A 48 -9.69 2.53 -12.14
CA SER A 48 -8.88 1.64 -12.99
C SER A 48 -8.63 0.26 -12.41
N GLY A 49 -8.85 0.05 -11.10
CA GLY A 49 -8.69 -1.24 -10.42
C GLY A 49 -7.55 -1.34 -9.41
N LYS A 50 -6.79 -0.24 -9.17
CA LYS A 50 -5.64 -0.23 -8.24
C LYS A 50 -5.95 -0.81 -6.85
N SER A 51 -6.92 -0.24 -6.16
CA SER A 51 -7.35 -0.72 -4.84
C SER A 51 -7.96 -2.14 -4.90
N THR A 52 -8.44 -2.58 -6.06
CA THR A 52 -8.92 -3.95 -6.25
C THR A 52 -7.75 -4.94 -6.22
N ILE A 53 -6.59 -4.58 -6.82
CA ILE A 53 -5.37 -5.38 -6.72
C ILE A 53 -4.94 -5.50 -5.25
N ALA A 54 -4.83 -4.37 -4.53
CA ALA A 54 -4.48 -4.35 -3.12
C ALA A 54 -5.39 -5.25 -2.27
N LYS A 55 -6.71 -5.11 -2.44
CA LYS A 55 -7.71 -5.90 -1.72
C LYS A 55 -7.71 -7.39 -2.12
N ALA A 56 -7.32 -7.73 -3.34
CA ALA A 56 -7.14 -9.11 -3.75
C ALA A 56 -5.90 -9.72 -3.07
N ILE A 57 -4.79 -9.00 -3.02
CA ILE A 57 -3.54 -9.45 -2.37
C ILE A 57 -3.78 -9.76 -0.89
N VAL A 58 -4.51 -8.91 -0.15
CA VAL A 58 -4.81 -9.15 1.27
C VAL A 58 -6.04 -10.06 1.50
N GLY A 59 -6.56 -10.70 0.43
CA GLY A 59 -7.64 -11.68 0.49
C GLY A 59 -9.01 -11.12 0.84
N THR A 60 -9.22 -9.81 0.73
CA THR A 60 -10.54 -9.17 0.89
C THR A 60 -11.41 -9.41 -0.35
N HIS A 61 -10.80 -9.42 -1.54
CA HIS A 61 -11.42 -9.76 -2.80
C HIS A 61 -10.87 -11.09 -3.32
N ARG A 62 -11.74 -11.96 -3.80
CA ARG A 62 -11.33 -13.25 -4.38
C ARG A 62 -10.91 -13.07 -5.83
N ALA A 63 -9.77 -13.64 -6.18
CA ALA A 63 -9.38 -13.83 -7.57
C ALA A 63 -10.39 -14.81 -8.23
N ARG A 64 -10.82 -14.47 -9.44
CA ARG A 64 -11.62 -15.35 -10.30
C ARG A 64 -10.69 -16.25 -11.14
N ALA A 65 -9.54 -15.73 -11.52
CA ALA A 65 -8.48 -16.43 -12.23
C ALA A 65 -7.13 -15.76 -11.94
N GLY A 66 -6.04 -16.42 -12.27
CA GLY A 66 -4.69 -15.97 -12.02
C GLY A 66 -4.18 -16.40 -10.63
N ARG A 67 -2.99 -15.91 -10.27
CA ARG A 67 -2.30 -16.26 -9.02
C ARG A 67 -1.79 -15.02 -8.31
N ILE A 68 -1.65 -15.14 -6.99
CA ILE A 68 -0.99 -14.16 -6.12
C ILE A 68 0.11 -14.92 -5.39
N LEU A 69 1.35 -14.49 -5.57
CA LEU A 69 2.53 -15.18 -5.07
C LEU A 69 3.26 -14.29 -4.06
N LEU A 70 3.64 -14.85 -2.91
CA LEU A 70 4.53 -14.24 -1.93
C LEU A 70 5.73 -15.16 -1.74
N ASP A 71 6.94 -14.70 -2.06
CA ASP A 71 8.16 -15.53 -2.12
C ASP A 71 8.01 -16.80 -2.99
N GLY A 72 7.17 -16.73 -4.04
CA GLY A 72 6.85 -17.86 -4.90
C GLY A 72 5.78 -18.81 -4.33
N GLU A 73 5.30 -18.60 -3.10
CA GLU A 73 4.18 -19.33 -2.50
C GLU A 73 2.84 -18.80 -3.04
N ASP A 74 2.00 -19.68 -3.57
CA ASP A 74 0.70 -19.31 -4.11
C ASP A 74 -0.32 -19.09 -2.98
N LEU A 75 -0.79 -17.86 -2.85
CA LEU A 75 -1.79 -17.46 -1.87
C LEU A 75 -3.22 -17.60 -2.37
N THR A 76 -3.38 -17.92 -3.66
CA THR A 76 -4.69 -18.00 -4.32
C THR A 76 -5.47 -19.22 -3.82
N GLY A 77 -6.65 -18.99 -3.31
CA GLY A 77 -7.50 -20.09 -2.84
C GLY A 77 -7.23 -20.57 -1.41
N LEU A 78 -6.30 -19.97 -0.69
CA LEU A 78 -6.08 -20.26 0.73
C LEU A 78 -7.37 -20.07 1.54
N GLY A 79 -7.59 -20.98 2.50
CA GLY A 79 -8.69 -20.89 3.45
C GLY A 79 -8.51 -19.73 4.44
N ARG A 80 -9.58 -19.35 5.15
CA ARG A 80 -9.53 -18.23 6.11
C ARG A 80 -8.43 -18.37 7.17
N ARG A 81 -8.15 -19.59 7.64
CA ARG A 81 -7.15 -19.86 8.67
C ARG A 81 -5.72 -19.69 8.11
N GLU A 82 -5.47 -20.25 6.94
CA GLU A 82 -4.17 -20.15 6.26
C GLU A 82 -3.89 -18.69 5.89
N PHE A 83 -4.89 -17.98 5.39
CA PHE A 83 -4.77 -16.56 5.05
C PHE A 83 -4.53 -15.65 6.25
N ALA A 84 -4.83 -16.08 7.48
CA ALA A 84 -4.51 -15.32 8.69
C ALA A 84 -3.00 -15.13 8.89
N ALA A 85 -2.19 -16.13 8.54
CA ALA A 85 -0.73 -16.03 8.55
C ALA A 85 -0.23 -15.06 7.48
N VAL A 86 -0.80 -15.11 6.28
CA VAL A 86 -0.46 -14.19 5.17
C VAL A 86 -0.73 -12.74 5.55
N ARG A 87 -1.83 -12.45 6.24
CA ARG A 87 -2.17 -11.09 6.69
C ARG A 87 -1.15 -10.47 7.64
N ARG A 88 -0.37 -11.27 8.34
CA ARG A 88 0.74 -10.75 9.16
C ARG A 88 1.94 -10.39 8.30
N ARG A 89 2.17 -11.11 7.20
CA ARG A 89 3.28 -10.89 6.26
C ARG A 89 3.00 -9.74 5.29
N VAL A 90 1.72 -9.51 4.95
CA VAL A 90 1.30 -8.46 4.02
C VAL A 90 0.26 -7.58 4.69
N GLN A 91 0.58 -6.32 4.89
CA GLN A 91 -0.31 -5.33 5.50
C GLN A 91 -0.79 -4.30 4.49
N LEU A 92 -2.04 -3.89 4.65
CA LEU A 92 -2.67 -2.84 3.84
C LEU A 92 -3.01 -1.65 4.74
N VAL A 93 -2.45 -0.49 4.40
CA VAL A 93 -2.91 0.81 4.92
C VAL A 93 -3.83 1.42 3.87
N SER A 94 -5.09 1.63 4.23
CA SER A 94 -6.11 2.12 3.32
C SER A 94 -6.22 3.64 3.32
N GLN A 95 -6.85 4.17 2.27
CA GLN A 95 -7.09 5.59 2.01
C GLN A 95 -7.77 6.32 3.18
N ASP A 96 -8.74 5.67 3.83
CA ASP A 96 -9.49 6.29 4.94
C ASP A 96 -8.92 5.83 6.29
N PRO A 97 -8.16 6.71 6.99
CA PRO A 97 -7.63 6.41 8.31
C PRO A 97 -8.72 6.29 9.38
N TYR A 98 -9.90 6.92 9.16
CA TYR A 98 -11.04 6.78 10.08
C TYR A 98 -11.64 5.37 10.03
N ALA A 99 -11.74 4.79 8.84
CA ALA A 99 -12.24 3.43 8.67
C ALA A 99 -11.23 2.36 9.13
N SER A 100 -9.93 2.71 9.21
CA SER A 100 -8.87 1.77 9.59
C SER A 100 -8.68 1.64 11.11
N LEU A 101 -9.13 2.61 11.91
CA LEU A 101 -9.01 2.63 13.37
C LEU A 101 -10.40 2.50 14.02
N ASN A 102 -10.54 1.55 14.94
CA ASN A 102 -11.78 1.41 15.71
C ASN A 102 -11.93 2.63 16.65
N PRO A 103 -12.97 3.47 16.50
CA PRO A 103 -13.13 4.69 17.29
C PRO A 103 -13.40 4.44 18.81
N ARG A 104 -13.66 3.19 19.18
CA ARG A 104 -13.92 2.78 20.56
C ARG A 104 -12.69 2.23 21.27
N MET A 105 -11.57 2.10 20.57
CA MET A 105 -10.30 1.64 21.12
C MET A 105 -9.34 2.81 21.26
N THR A 106 -8.50 2.78 22.30
CA THR A 106 -7.35 3.69 22.36
C THR A 106 -6.33 3.33 21.29
N ILE A 107 -5.41 4.23 21.01
CA ILE A 107 -4.34 3.97 20.02
C ILE A 107 -3.46 2.79 20.45
N GLY A 108 -3.16 2.70 21.74
CA GLY A 108 -2.40 1.58 22.29
C GLY A 108 -3.11 0.24 22.10
N GLU A 109 -4.42 0.19 22.34
CA GLU A 109 -5.24 -1.00 22.10
C GLU A 109 -5.29 -1.35 20.61
N ALA A 110 -5.41 -0.36 19.72
CA ALA A 110 -5.45 -0.58 18.27
C ALA A 110 -4.13 -1.15 17.72
N ILE A 111 -2.98 -0.71 18.24
CA ILE A 111 -1.67 -1.28 17.91
C ILE A 111 -1.50 -2.66 18.51
N ALA A 112 -1.89 -2.85 19.79
CA ALA A 112 -1.84 -4.14 20.46
C ALA A 112 -2.74 -5.19 19.79
N GLU A 113 -3.92 -4.80 19.28
CA GLU A 113 -4.82 -5.66 18.50
C GLU A 113 -4.15 -6.21 17.24
N ALA A 114 -3.35 -5.40 16.56
CA ALA A 114 -2.63 -5.87 15.38
C ALA A 114 -1.64 -6.99 15.73
N VAL A 115 -0.97 -6.89 16.89
CA VAL A 115 0.01 -7.85 17.39
C VAL A 115 -0.65 -9.10 17.97
N ASP A 116 -1.66 -8.91 18.84
CA ASP A 116 -2.42 -9.97 19.52
C ASP A 116 -3.94 -9.72 19.37
N PRO A 117 -4.56 -10.16 18.25
CA PRO A 117 -5.97 -9.89 17.95
C PRO A 117 -6.95 -10.51 18.97
N LEU A 118 -6.50 -11.48 19.77
CA LEU A 118 -7.36 -12.15 20.75
C LEU A 118 -7.51 -11.37 22.04
N ARG A 119 -6.51 -10.58 22.40
CA ARG A 119 -6.47 -9.89 23.69
C ARG A 119 -6.47 -8.37 23.60
N ALA A 120 -5.80 -7.83 22.56
CA ALA A 120 -5.64 -6.38 22.34
C ALA A 120 -5.15 -5.61 23.60
N ASP A 121 -4.31 -6.26 24.41
CA ASP A 121 -3.86 -5.73 25.70
C ASP A 121 -2.67 -4.77 25.51
N ALA A 122 -2.96 -3.46 25.53
CA ALA A 122 -1.96 -2.42 25.35
C ALA A 122 -0.87 -2.46 26.43
N ARG A 123 -1.23 -2.85 27.68
CA ARG A 123 -0.25 -2.91 28.77
C ARG A 123 0.75 -4.04 28.58
N LYS A 124 0.28 -5.19 28.11
CA LYS A 124 1.13 -6.33 27.78
C LYS A 124 2.10 -6.02 26.64
N HIS A 125 1.68 -5.17 25.70
CA HIS A 125 2.44 -4.78 24.51
C HIS A 125 2.99 -3.35 24.60
N ALA A 126 3.11 -2.76 25.81
CA ALA A 126 3.48 -1.36 26.03
C ALA A 126 4.79 -0.98 25.30
N ALA A 127 5.83 -1.80 25.40
CA ALA A 127 7.10 -1.55 24.72
C ALA A 127 6.96 -1.55 23.19
N THR A 128 6.13 -2.43 22.62
CA THR A 128 5.84 -2.45 21.19
C THR A 128 5.06 -1.22 20.76
N VAL A 129 4.05 -0.83 21.53
CA VAL A 129 3.23 0.37 21.29
C VAL A 129 4.10 1.62 21.30
N GLU A 130 4.91 1.80 22.36
CA GLU A 130 5.81 2.94 22.51
C GLU A 130 6.82 3.02 21.35
N ARG A 131 7.47 1.89 21.02
CA ARG A 131 8.39 1.81 19.88
C ARG A 131 7.75 2.30 18.59
N TRP A 132 6.57 1.78 18.25
CA TRP A 132 5.93 2.12 16.97
C TRP A 132 5.33 3.52 16.94
N LEU A 133 4.85 4.04 18.07
CA LEU A 133 4.46 5.45 18.18
C LEU A 133 5.68 6.36 17.98
N GLY A 134 6.80 6.08 18.65
CA GLY A 134 8.04 6.82 18.45
C GLY A 134 8.55 6.76 17.00
N THR A 135 8.45 5.58 16.36
CA THR A 135 8.85 5.37 14.96
C THR A 135 8.06 6.25 13.97
N VAL A 136 6.80 6.59 14.28
CA VAL A 136 5.99 7.49 13.46
C VAL A 136 5.94 8.93 13.99
N ALA A 137 6.93 9.31 14.81
CA ALA A 137 7.08 10.62 15.42
C ALA A 137 5.85 11.07 16.24
N LEU A 138 5.30 10.13 17.04
CA LEU A 138 4.27 10.39 18.04
C LEU A 138 4.80 10.09 19.44
N ASP A 139 4.39 10.92 20.41
CA ASP A 139 4.73 10.71 21.80
C ASP A 139 4.03 9.49 22.38
N GLY A 140 4.67 8.80 23.37
CA GLY A 140 4.12 7.61 24.00
C GLY A 140 2.78 7.84 24.70
N SER A 141 2.47 9.07 25.15
CA SER A 141 1.16 9.44 25.72
C SER A 141 0.01 9.33 24.71
N ALA A 142 0.31 9.25 23.42
CA ALA A 142 -0.67 8.98 22.38
C ALA A 142 -1.37 7.62 22.56
N ALA A 143 -0.73 6.67 23.26
CA ALA A 143 -1.28 5.33 23.48
C ALA A 143 -2.63 5.33 24.21
N ASP A 144 -2.83 6.25 25.16
CA ASP A 144 -4.05 6.33 26.00
C ASP A 144 -5.17 7.15 25.37
N ARG A 145 -4.92 7.77 24.21
CA ARG A 145 -5.87 8.64 23.52
C ARG A 145 -6.66 7.87 22.47
N TYR A 146 -7.81 8.42 22.10
CA TYR A 146 -8.71 7.86 21.08
C TYR A 146 -8.45 8.47 19.69
N PRO A 147 -8.79 7.74 18.60
CA PRO A 147 -8.54 8.22 17.23
C PRO A 147 -9.12 9.61 16.92
N HIS A 148 -10.27 9.99 17.50
CA HIS A 148 -10.91 11.26 17.25
C HIS A 148 -10.15 12.48 17.82
N GLU A 149 -9.18 12.26 18.71
CA GLU A 149 -8.36 13.32 19.33
C GLU A 149 -7.13 13.69 18.48
N PHE A 150 -6.96 13.07 17.30
CA PHE A 150 -5.82 13.27 16.41
C PHE A 150 -6.22 13.94 15.10
N SER A 151 -5.28 14.70 14.49
CA SER A 151 -5.43 15.22 13.14
C SER A 151 -5.45 14.11 12.09
N GLY A 152 -5.85 14.41 10.85
CA GLY A 152 -5.86 13.46 9.74
C GLY A 152 -4.47 12.82 9.51
N GLY A 153 -3.42 13.65 9.46
CA GLY A 153 -2.05 13.16 9.27
C GLY A 153 -1.53 12.33 10.44
N GLN A 154 -1.87 12.71 11.68
CA GLN A 154 -1.53 11.89 12.85
C GLN A 154 -2.23 10.53 12.82
N ARG A 155 -3.52 10.48 12.44
CA ARG A 155 -4.23 9.20 12.27
C ARG A 155 -3.61 8.34 11.17
N GLN A 156 -3.15 8.97 10.10
CA GLN A 156 -2.45 8.26 9.04
C GLN A 156 -1.15 7.64 9.53
N ARG A 157 -0.35 8.38 10.30
CA ARG A 157 0.86 7.87 10.96
C ARG A 157 0.54 6.72 11.93
N ILE A 158 -0.54 6.82 12.69
CA ILE A 158 -1.01 5.75 13.58
C ILE A 158 -1.42 4.51 12.77
N ALA A 159 -2.12 4.66 11.65
CA ALA A 159 -2.48 3.55 10.78
C ALA A 159 -1.24 2.84 10.21
N VAL A 160 -0.20 3.60 9.86
CA VAL A 160 1.11 3.05 9.45
C VAL A 160 1.77 2.32 10.63
N ALA A 161 1.83 2.91 11.83
CA ALA A 161 2.38 2.28 13.02
C ALA A 161 1.69 0.95 13.35
N ARG A 162 0.35 0.93 13.29
CA ARG A 162 -0.46 -0.28 13.49
C ARG A 162 -0.12 -1.37 12.47
N ALA A 163 0.01 -1.00 11.19
CA ALA A 163 0.36 -1.95 10.14
C ALA A 163 1.78 -2.51 10.32
N LEU A 164 2.73 -1.67 10.75
CA LEU A 164 4.12 -2.08 10.96
C LEU A 164 4.34 -2.84 12.27
N ALA A 165 3.42 -2.74 13.24
CA ALA A 165 3.55 -3.40 14.55
C ALA A 165 3.61 -4.94 14.46
N VAL A 166 3.15 -5.52 13.37
CA VAL A 166 3.27 -6.96 13.09
C VAL A 166 4.55 -7.33 12.32
N GLU A 167 5.40 -6.35 12.03
CA GLU A 167 6.66 -6.48 11.28
C GLU A 167 6.43 -7.19 9.92
N PRO A 168 5.60 -6.60 9.04
CA PRO A 168 5.24 -7.22 7.78
C PRO A 168 6.41 -7.25 6.80
N GLU A 169 6.40 -8.21 5.89
CA GLU A 169 7.37 -8.31 4.79
C GLU A 169 7.03 -7.39 3.62
N VAL A 170 5.72 -7.10 3.44
CA VAL A 170 5.21 -6.22 2.39
C VAL A 170 4.17 -5.26 2.98
N LEU A 171 4.31 -3.97 2.70
CA LEU A 171 3.33 -2.94 3.00
C LEU A 171 2.65 -2.47 1.71
N ILE A 172 1.34 -2.45 1.70
CA ILE A 172 0.54 -1.85 0.63
C ILE A 172 -0.03 -0.54 1.16
N ALA A 173 0.36 0.57 0.56
CA ALA A 173 -0.12 1.91 0.88
C ALA A 173 -1.12 2.36 -0.19
N ASP A 174 -2.43 2.27 0.11
CA ASP A 174 -3.50 2.55 -0.86
C ASP A 174 -4.06 3.97 -0.65
N GLU A 175 -3.61 4.91 -1.50
CA GLU A 175 -4.01 6.34 -1.53
C GLU A 175 -3.90 7.05 -0.17
N ILE A 176 -2.90 6.69 0.64
CA ILE A 176 -2.78 7.10 2.05
C ILE A 176 -2.55 8.60 2.26
N THR A 177 -2.26 9.37 1.23
CA THR A 177 -2.01 10.81 1.31
C THR A 177 -3.07 11.66 0.62
N SER A 178 -4.06 11.05 -0.05
CA SER A 178 -5.02 11.74 -0.92
C SER A 178 -5.96 12.71 -0.19
N ALA A 179 -6.17 12.52 1.11
CA ALA A 179 -7.05 13.34 1.95
C ALA A 179 -6.28 14.36 2.82
N LEU A 180 -4.96 14.48 2.63
CA LEU A 180 -4.09 15.34 3.42
C LEU A 180 -3.74 16.61 2.64
N ASP A 181 -3.50 17.71 3.37
CA ASP A 181 -2.89 18.89 2.77
C ASP A 181 -1.42 18.64 2.36
N ALA A 182 -0.88 19.46 1.48
CA ALA A 182 0.44 19.24 0.87
C ALA A 182 1.59 19.15 1.90
N SER A 183 1.51 19.91 3.01
CA SER A 183 2.55 19.89 4.05
C SER A 183 2.52 18.56 4.80
N VAL A 184 1.35 18.13 5.26
CA VAL A 184 1.16 16.87 6.00
C VAL A 184 1.44 15.67 5.08
N GLN A 185 1.07 15.77 3.79
CA GLN A 185 1.42 14.77 2.79
C GLN A 185 2.92 14.56 2.69
N ALA A 186 3.70 15.66 2.57
CA ALA A 186 5.17 15.57 2.50
C ALA A 186 5.76 14.91 3.75
N GLU A 187 5.26 15.23 4.95
CA GLU A 187 5.71 14.62 6.19
C GLU A 187 5.45 13.11 6.23
N VAL A 188 4.26 12.65 5.77
CA VAL A 188 3.91 11.22 5.73
C VAL A 188 4.77 10.48 4.70
N LEU A 189 5.05 11.10 3.55
CA LEU A 189 5.90 10.50 2.51
C LEU A 189 7.35 10.35 2.97
N ASN A 190 7.92 11.39 3.60
CA ASN A 190 9.26 11.34 4.17
C ASN A 190 9.38 10.25 5.24
N LEU A 191 8.37 10.14 6.11
CA LEU A 191 8.30 9.08 7.10
C LEU A 191 8.30 7.68 6.44
N LEU A 192 7.48 7.47 5.40
CA LEU A 192 7.44 6.19 4.69
C LEU A 192 8.77 5.85 4.03
N GLU A 193 9.47 6.84 3.46
CA GLU A 193 10.76 6.62 2.84
C GLU A 193 11.84 6.27 3.89
N GLU A 194 11.84 6.93 5.04
CA GLU A 194 12.72 6.61 6.17
C GLU A 194 12.45 5.19 6.68
N LEU A 195 11.18 4.82 6.86
CA LEU A 195 10.77 3.47 7.28
C LEU A 195 11.18 2.41 6.26
N ARG A 196 10.99 2.68 4.96
CA ARG A 196 11.41 1.78 3.89
C ARG A 196 12.90 1.48 3.96
N ARG A 197 13.72 2.53 4.13
CA ARG A 197 15.19 2.39 4.21
C ARG A 197 15.62 1.67 5.49
N SER A 198 15.09 2.05 6.65
CA SER A 198 15.53 1.52 7.95
C SER A 198 15.09 0.08 8.17
N LEU A 199 13.93 -0.32 7.64
CA LEU A 199 13.35 -1.65 7.79
C LEU A 199 13.57 -2.55 6.58
N SER A 200 14.21 -2.08 5.50
CA SER A 200 14.33 -2.76 4.21
C SER A 200 12.95 -3.24 3.69
N LEU A 201 11.92 -2.42 3.88
CA LEU A 201 10.53 -2.75 3.63
C LEU A 201 10.23 -2.83 2.14
N THR A 202 9.58 -3.91 1.70
CA THR A 202 9.02 -4.02 0.36
C THR A 202 7.67 -3.32 0.33
N MET A 203 7.40 -2.47 -0.68
CA MET A 203 6.19 -1.67 -0.69
C MET A 203 5.48 -1.67 -2.05
N ILE A 204 4.14 -1.68 -2.02
CA ILE A 204 3.31 -1.27 -3.16
C ILE A 204 2.66 0.05 -2.77
N PHE A 205 2.96 1.10 -3.52
CA PHE A 205 2.45 2.45 -3.28
C PHE A 205 1.42 2.81 -4.34
N ILE A 206 0.17 2.96 -3.94
CA ILE A 206 -0.95 3.30 -4.84
C ILE A 206 -1.29 4.77 -4.67
N SER A 207 -1.24 5.50 -5.76
CA SER A 207 -1.66 6.90 -5.80
C SER A 207 -2.17 7.28 -7.19
N HIS A 208 -3.01 8.31 -7.24
CA HIS A 208 -3.33 9.01 -8.47
C HIS A 208 -2.41 10.22 -8.71
N ASP A 209 -1.62 10.61 -7.70
CA ASP A 209 -0.61 11.66 -7.80
C ASP A 209 0.71 11.09 -8.33
N LEU A 210 0.96 11.34 -9.60
CA LEU A 210 2.15 10.86 -10.31
C LEU A 210 3.44 11.50 -9.81
N ALA A 211 3.40 12.75 -9.31
CA ALA A 211 4.59 13.40 -8.77
C ALA A 211 5.05 12.68 -7.48
N VAL A 212 4.10 12.31 -6.63
CA VAL A 212 4.37 11.53 -5.43
C VAL A 212 4.93 10.14 -5.78
N VAL A 213 4.31 9.43 -6.73
CA VAL A 213 4.78 8.10 -7.15
C VAL A 213 6.20 8.16 -7.71
N ARG A 214 6.52 9.19 -8.51
CA ARG A 214 7.87 9.40 -9.03
C ARG A 214 8.91 9.50 -7.91
N HIS A 215 8.55 10.12 -6.80
CA HIS A 215 9.46 10.34 -5.67
C HIS A 215 9.69 9.09 -4.82
N VAL A 216 8.64 8.28 -4.56
CA VAL A 216 8.70 7.19 -3.59
C VAL A 216 8.92 5.80 -4.21
N SER A 217 8.89 5.67 -5.54
CA SER A 217 8.89 4.37 -6.22
C SER A 217 10.16 4.10 -7.00
N ASP A 218 10.57 2.84 -7.05
CA ASP A 218 11.67 2.36 -7.89
C ASP A 218 11.17 1.94 -9.29
N GLU A 219 10.02 1.25 -9.33
CA GLU A 219 9.31 0.88 -10.55
C GLU A 219 7.88 1.43 -10.51
N VAL A 220 7.29 1.61 -11.68
CA VAL A 220 5.89 2.02 -11.81
C VAL A 220 5.14 1.08 -12.73
N ALA A 221 3.91 0.74 -12.34
CA ALA A 221 2.95 -0.03 -13.10
C ALA A 221 1.71 0.83 -13.39
N VAL A 222 1.37 1.00 -14.65
CA VAL A 222 0.27 1.85 -15.11
C VAL A 222 -0.95 1.00 -15.43
N LEU A 223 -2.02 1.23 -14.71
CA LEU A 223 -3.28 0.48 -14.83
C LEU A 223 -4.34 1.33 -15.54
N CYS A 224 -4.92 0.79 -16.60
CA CYS A 224 -5.99 1.41 -17.36
C CYS A 224 -7.16 0.43 -17.52
N GLN A 225 -8.34 0.81 -17.06
CA GLN A 225 -9.58 0.03 -17.21
C GLN A 225 -9.46 -1.47 -16.84
N GLY A 226 -8.67 -1.77 -15.80
CA GLY A 226 -8.47 -3.11 -15.29
C GLY A 226 -7.36 -3.91 -15.98
N GLU A 227 -6.58 -3.29 -16.85
CA GLU A 227 -5.47 -3.90 -17.56
C GLU A 227 -4.17 -3.16 -17.25
N LEU A 228 -3.06 -3.89 -17.13
CA LEU A 228 -1.73 -3.30 -17.03
C LEU A 228 -1.28 -2.89 -18.42
N VAL A 229 -1.06 -1.61 -18.64
CA VAL A 229 -0.71 -1.08 -19.98
C VAL A 229 0.78 -0.75 -20.14
N GLU A 230 1.46 -0.47 -19.03
CA GLU A 230 2.91 -0.19 -19.05
C GLU A 230 3.49 -0.48 -17.66
N GLN A 231 4.73 -1.02 -17.62
CA GLN A 231 5.50 -1.19 -16.38
C GLN A 231 6.98 -1.07 -16.68
N GLY A 232 7.71 -0.45 -15.76
CA GLY A 232 9.16 -0.33 -15.84
C GLY A 232 9.75 0.54 -14.74
N PRO A 233 11.07 0.77 -14.77
CA PRO A 233 11.72 1.73 -13.88
C PRO A 233 11.05 3.10 -13.99
N VAL A 234 10.86 3.76 -12.84
CA VAL A 234 10.21 5.09 -12.77
C VAL A 234 10.83 6.05 -13.80
N ARG A 235 12.18 6.11 -13.84
CA ARG A 235 12.87 6.99 -14.76
C ARG A 235 12.43 6.77 -16.21
N ASP A 236 12.35 5.52 -16.66
CA ASP A 236 12.08 5.19 -18.06
C ASP A 236 10.64 5.52 -18.44
N VAL A 237 9.67 5.12 -17.60
CA VAL A 237 8.24 5.36 -17.85
C VAL A 237 7.90 6.85 -17.82
N TYR A 238 8.55 7.65 -16.94
CA TYR A 238 8.28 9.09 -16.87
C TYR A 238 8.95 9.90 -17.97
N HIS A 239 10.15 9.51 -18.41
CA HIS A 239 10.85 10.25 -19.49
C HIS A 239 10.52 9.78 -20.89
N ALA A 240 10.23 8.48 -21.06
CA ALA A 240 9.99 7.88 -22.38
C ALA A 240 8.79 6.91 -22.37
N PRO A 241 7.58 7.37 -21.97
CA PRO A 241 6.39 6.52 -21.92
C PRO A 241 6.06 5.93 -23.27
N GLN A 242 5.86 4.60 -23.32
CA GLN A 242 5.60 3.89 -24.56
C GLN A 242 4.11 3.84 -24.89
N HIS A 243 3.27 3.67 -23.87
CA HIS A 243 1.83 3.52 -24.08
C HIS A 243 1.13 4.89 -24.23
N PRO A 244 0.20 5.07 -25.19
CA PRO A 244 -0.50 6.35 -25.39
C PRO A 244 -1.29 6.83 -24.16
N TYR A 245 -1.82 5.91 -23.36
CA TYR A 245 -2.50 6.24 -22.13
C TYR A 245 -1.53 6.82 -21.09
N THR A 246 -0.34 6.22 -20.93
CA THR A 246 0.70 6.72 -20.00
C THR A 246 1.13 8.13 -20.39
N ARG A 247 1.32 8.42 -21.67
CA ARG A 247 1.63 9.78 -22.17
C ARG A 247 0.56 10.80 -21.77
N ARG A 248 -0.71 10.45 -21.97
CA ARG A 248 -1.84 11.33 -21.58
C ARG A 248 -1.90 11.52 -20.07
N LEU A 249 -1.69 10.45 -19.30
CA LEU A 249 -1.71 10.48 -17.86
C LEU A 249 -0.60 11.39 -17.30
N LEU A 250 0.62 11.27 -17.85
CA LEU A 250 1.75 12.12 -17.46
C LEU A 250 1.58 13.57 -17.92
N ALA A 251 1.00 13.83 -19.09
CA ALA A 251 0.73 15.18 -19.59
C ALA A 251 -0.30 15.95 -18.72
N SER A 252 -1.09 15.25 -17.90
CA SER A 252 -2.04 15.89 -16.98
C SER A 252 -1.40 16.36 -15.66
N VAL A 253 -0.15 15.98 -15.38
CA VAL A 253 0.60 16.45 -14.23
C VAL A 253 1.19 17.82 -14.52
N PRO A 254 0.96 18.84 -13.69
CA PRO A 254 1.65 20.12 -13.81
C PRO A 254 3.15 19.88 -13.75
N THR A 255 3.87 20.19 -14.84
CA THR A 255 5.33 20.17 -14.86
C THR A 255 5.81 21.32 -13.99
N PHE A 256 6.34 21.03 -12.81
CA PHE A 256 7.33 21.92 -12.21
C PHE A 256 8.59 21.73 -13.05
N GLU A 257 8.87 22.70 -13.94
CA GLU A 257 10.16 22.79 -14.61
C GLU A 257 11.23 22.90 -13.51
N GLU A 258 11.95 21.80 -13.27
CA GLU A 258 13.25 21.90 -12.63
C GLU A 258 14.10 22.75 -13.56
N LYS A 259 14.31 24.00 -13.20
CA LYS A 259 15.45 24.77 -13.72
C LYS A 259 16.68 23.98 -13.32
N GLU A 260 17.18 23.12 -14.23
CA GLU A 260 18.56 22.69 -14.19
C GLU A 260 19.40 23.98 -14.21
N GLU A 261 19.95 24.35 -13.08
CA GLU A 261 21.00 25.30 -12.99
C GLU A 261 22.18 24.75 -13.80
N ALA A 262 22.30 25.25 -15.02
CA ALA A 262 23.55 25.19 -15.76
C ALA A 262 24.57 26.04 -15.01
N ALA A 263 25.51 25.40 -14.37
CA ALA A 263 26.77 25.95 -13.93
C ALA A 263 27.89 24.94 -14.19
#